data_411144c9568c406d7cf1c3335a324702
#
_entry.id   411144c9568c406d7cf1c3335a324702
#
_cell.length_a   1.000
_cell.length_b   1.000
_cell.length_c   1.000
_cell.angle_alpha   90.00
_cell.angle_beta   90.00
_cell.angle_gamma   90.00
#
_symmetry.space_group_name_H-M   'P 1'
#
loop_
_entity.id
_entity.type
_entity.pdbx_description
1 polymer ?
#
loop_
_entity_poly.entity_id
_entity_poly.type
_entity_poly.pdbx_seq_one_letter_code
_entity_poly.pdbx_strand_id
1 'polypeptide(L)'
;MSEKIIAYKAMDKNMQCCGKQYEVGKTYHEDKADCCHAGMHACENPLDVLHYYPLKDGPRFFEVECGGNVDKSEEDSKLACTELTVKGELNFAGLVKATANAVFNRVKGKEPFSSGYYSTAGSSGDYSTAGSSGTYSTAGSSGNYSTAGSSGYYSTAGSSGNYSTAGSSGYYSTAGSSGNYSTAGSSGNSSTAGSSGTYSTAGSSGNYSTAGSSGDSSTAGSSGDYSTAGSSGYYSTAGSSGTYSTAGSSGYYSTAGSSGTYSTAGSSGNSSTAGSSGTYSTAGSSGDYSTAAATGAYCRAKAYGKDNVAVANGAHSKARGVLGCYLVLTEYDNDGNMLWAKMAKVDDAHIKENVWYTLKNGEFSEVEPQKSTAKPN
;
A
#
# COMPACT_ATOMS: atom_id res chain seq x y z
N MET A 1 -4.80 -37.34 -11.92
CA MET A 1 -4.11 -36.05 -12.02
C MET A 1 -4.58 -35.23 -10.84
N SER A 2 -3.68 -34.75 -10.01
CA SER A 2 -4.06 -33.86 -8.89
C SER A 2 -4.71 -32.59 -9.46
N GLU A 3 -5.79 -32.16 -8.85
CA GLU A 3 -6.48 -30.93 -9.24
C GLU A 3 -5.52 -29.74 -9.04
N LYS A 4 -5.33 -28.93 -10.08
CA LYS A 4 -4.47 -27.75 -10.02
C LYS A 4 -5.24 -26.58 -9.42
N ILE A 5 -4.63 -25.90 -8.46
CA ILE A 5 -5.23 -24.79 -7.73
C ILE A 5 -4.64 -23.49 -8.27
N ILE A 6 -5.51 -22.56 -8.69
CA ILE A 6 -5.10 -21.18 -8.99
C ILE A 6 -4.93 -20.44 -7.66
N ALA A 7 -3.78 -19.83 -7.48
CA ALA A 7 -3.41 -19.09 -6.29
C ALA A 7 -2.60 -17.84 -6.67
N TYR A 8 -2.24 -17.05 -5.69
CA TYR A 8 -1.54 -15.79 -5.87
C TYR A 8 -0.28 -15.74 -5.01
N LYS A 9 0.78 -15.20 -5.59
CA LYS A 9 2.07 -15.10 -4.92
C LYS A 9 2.63 -13.69 -5.06
N ALA A 10 3.11 -13.12 -3.98
CA ALA A 10 3.96 -11.95 -4.03
C ALA A 10 5.44 -12.35 -3.98
N MET A 11 6.26 -11.59 -4.65
CA MET A 11 7.72 -11.73 -4.70
C MET A 11 8.35 -10.35 -4.57
N ASP A 12 9.62 -10.28 -4.27
CA ASP A 12 10.34 -9.02 -4.26
C ASP A 12 10.48 -8.41 -5.68
N LYS A 13 11.07 -7.23 -5.78
CA LYS A 13 11.29 -6.53 -7.06
C LYS A 13 12.12 -7.32 -8.09
N ASN A 14 12.91 -8.29 -7.64
CA ASN A 14 13.76 -9.14 -8.48
C ASN A 14 13.09 -10.49 -8.79
N MET A 15 11.82 -10.70 -8.44
CA MET A 15 11.11 -11.98 -8.54
C MET A 15 11.73 -13.09 -7.68
N GLN A 16 12.20 -12.72 -6.47
CA GLN A 16 12.71 -13.68 -5.50
C GLN A 16 11.74 -13.83 -4.32
N CYS A 17 11.65 -15.03 -3.80
CA CYS A 17 10.90 -15.35 -2.59
C CYS A 17 11.61 -16.48 -1.83
N CYS A 18 11.95 -16.24 -0.55
CA CYS A 18 12.65 -17.20 0.29
C CYS A 18 13.94 -17.76 -0.35
N GLY A 19 14.72 -16.88 -0.99
CA GLY A 19 15.99 -17.26 -1.64
C GLY A 19 15.86 -17.96 -2.98
N LYS A 20 14.65 -18.24 -3.46
CA LYS A 20 14.40 -18.87 -4.77
C LYS A 20 14.06 -17.82 -5.82
N GLN A 21 14.68 -17.93 -6.98
CA GLN A 21 14.41 -17.08 -8.15
C GLN A 21 13.28 -17.68 -8.98
N TYR A 22 12.30 -16.83 -9.36
CA TYR A 22 11.16 -17.22 -10.19
C TYR A 22 11.18 -16.50 -11.54
N GLU A 23 10.53 -17.08 -12.54
CA GLU A 23 10.33 -16.51 -13.88
C GLU A 23 8.92 -16.86 -14.38
N VAL A 24 8.29 -15.92 -15.07
CA VAL A 24 6.97 -16.13 -15.67
C VAL A 24 7.02 -17.25 -16.71
N GLY A 25 6.03 -18.12 -16.70
CA GLY A 25 5.91 -19.27 -17.61
C GLY A 25 6.67 -20.52 -17.16
N LYS A 26 7.47 -20.46 -16.09
CA LYS A 26 8.21 -21.63 -15.58
C LYS A 26 7.47 -22.36 -14.47
N THR A 27 7.67 -23.67 -14.44
CA THR A 27 7.21 -24.58 -13.37
C THR A 27 8.40 -24.95 -12.47
N TYR A 28 8.16 -24.93 -11.18
CA TYR A 28 9.12 -25.24 -10.12
C TYR A 28 8.64 -26.43 -9.31
N HIS A 29 9.58 -27.19 -8.76
CA HIS A 29 9.32 -28.37 -7.96
C HIS A 29 10.04 -28.32 -6.63
N GLU A 30 9.41 -28.89 -5.60
CA GLU A 30 9.95 -29.13 -4.26
C GLU A 30 9.54 -30.55 -3.81
N ASP A 31 10.35 -31.13 -2.95
CA ASP A 31 10.13 -32.52 -2.52
C ASP A 31 8.97 -32.64 -1.51
N LYS A 32 8.72 -31.59 -0.73
CA LYS A 32 7.72 -31.57 0.35
C LYS A 32 6.88 -30.29 0.32
N ALA A 33 5.61 -30.43 0.63
CA ALA A 33 4.71 -29.31 0.97
C ALA A 33 4.27 -29.45 2.43
N ASP A 34 4.54 -28.40 3.21
CA ASP A 34 4.22 -28.30 4.63
C ASP A 34 4.02 -26.81 4.93
N CYS A 35 2.79 -26.40 5.14
CA CYS A 35 2.44 -25.00 5.23
C CYS A 35 3.21 -24.32 6.36
N CYS A 36 3.86 -23.19 6.06
CA CYS A 36 4.77 -22.43 6.93
C CYS A 36 6.17 -23.04 7.15
N HIS A 37 6.46 -24.27 6.74
CA HIS A 37 7.73 -24.93 6.99
C HIS A 37 8.48 -25.35 5.72
N ALA A 38 7.79 -25.90 4.72
CA ALA A 38 8.45 -26.40 3.50
C ALA A 38 7.55 -26.29 2.27
N GLY A 39 8.16 -26.25 1.07
CA GLY A 39 7.45 -26.15 -0.19
C GLY A 39 7.28 -24.71 -0.69
N MET A 40 6.61 -24.55 -1.81
CA MET A 40 6.35 -23.24 -2.42
C MET A 40 4.99 -22.73 -1.96
N HIS A 41 4.99 -21.55 -1.33
CA HIS A 41 3.79 -20.95 -0.72
C HIS A 41 3.11 -19.96 -1.66
N ALA A 42 1.78 -19.97 -1.64
CA ALA A 42 0.90 -19.02 -2.32
C ALA A 42 -0.38 -18.82 -1.50
N CYS A 43 -1.22 -17.86 -1.85
CA CYS A 43 -2.51 -17.61 -1.21
C CYS A 43 -3.66 -17.82 -2.19
N GLU A 44 -4.71 -18.53 -1.77
CA GLU A 44 -5.93 -18.67 -2.59
C GLU A 44 -6.71 -17.35 -2.69
N ASN A 45 -6.64 -16.50 -1.66
CA ASN A 45 -7.17 -15.14 -1.72
C ASN A 45 -6.08 -14.17 -2.20
N PRO A 46 -6.29 -13.46 -3.30
CA PRO A 46 -5.23 -12.65 -3.89
C PRO A 46 -4.65 -11.57 -2.97
N LEU A 47 -5.48 -10.84 -2.22
CA LEU A 47 -5.00 -9.77 -1.33
C LEU A 47 -4.32 -10.27 -0.05
N ASP A 48 -4.49 -11.56 0.32
CA ASP A 48 -3.81 -12.11 1.51
C ASP A 48 -2.29 -12.17 1.33
N VAL A 49 -1.79 -12.10 0.09
CA VAL A 49 -0.34 -11.97 -0.18
C VAL A 49 0.28 -10.73 0.48
N LEU A 50 -0.53 -9.69 0.76
CA LEU A 50 -0.07 -8.45 1.38
C LEU A 50 0.21 -8.60 2.88
N HIS A 51 -0.28 -9.65 3.53
CA HIS A 51 0.11 -10.00 4.89
C HIS A 51 1.59 -10.40 4.98
N TYR A 52 2.13 -10.97 3.90
CA TYR A 52 3.50 -11.48 3.82
C TYR A 52 4.45 -10.51 3.10
N TYR A 53 3.92 -9.73 2.13
CA TYR A 53 4.66 -8.77 1.32
C TYR A 53 3.95 -7.41 1.31
N PRO A 54 4.23 -6.55 2.30
CA PRO A 54 3.58 -5.24 2.40
C PRO A 54 3.90 -4.34 1.20
N LEU A 55 2.95 -3.54 0.77
CA LEU A 55 3.10 -2.62 -0.39
C LEU A 55 4.31 -1.69 -0.28
N LYS A 56 4.70 -1.29 0.94
CA LYS A 56 5.86 -0.41 1.19
C LYS A 56 7.18 -0.97 0.66
N ASP A 57 7.29 -2.28 0.53
CA ASP A 57 8.51 -2.96 0.09
C ASP A 57 8.57 -3.13 -1.45
N GLY A 58 7.55 -2.64 -2.17
CA GLY A 58 7.45 -2.68 -3.62
C GLY A 58 7.35 -4.09 -4.20
N PRO A 59 6.49 -4.97 -3.64
CA PRO A 59 6.35 -6.33 -4.13
C PRO A 59 5.73 -6.37 -5.52
N ARG A 60 6.05 -7.43 -6.25
CA ARG A 60 5.40 -7.80 -7.53
C ARG A 60 4.43 -8.95 -7.26
N PHE A 61 3.29 -8.94 -7.92
CA PHE A 61 2.21 -9.90 -7.71
C PHE A 61 2.05 -10.81 -8.91
N PHE A 62 1.81 -12.09 -8.67
CA PHE A 62 1.69 -13.09 -9.73
C PHE A 62 0.51 -14.02 -9.48
N GLU A 63 -0.21 -14.35 -10.56
CA GLU A 63 -1.06 -15.52 -10.59
C GLU A 63 -0.19 -16.76 -10.78
N VAL A 64 -0.43 -17.77 -9.96
CA VAL A 64 0.31 -19.04 -9.99
C VAL A 64 -0.66 -20.21 -10.00
N GLU A 65 -0.20 -21.33 -10.53
CA GLU A 65 -0.91 -22.61 -10.50
C GLU A 65 -0.15 -23.56 -9.60
N CYS A 66 -0.79 -24.00 -8.52
CA CYS A 66 -0.25 -24.92 -7.54
C CYS A 66 -0.75 -26.33 -7.76
N GLY A 67 0.16 -27.30 -7.73
CA GLY A 67 -0.11 -28.71 -7.95
C GLY A 67 0.83 -29.63 -7.16
N GLY A 68 0.82 -30.91 -7.50
CA GLY A 68 1.53 -31.93 -6.74
C GLY A 68 0.85 -32.22 -5.41
N ASN A 69 1.65 -32.36 -4.34
CA ASN A 69 1.12 -32.39 -2.97
C ASN A 69 0.86 -30.94 -2.54
N VAL A 70 -0.33 -30.70 -2.01
CA VAL A 70 -0.74 -29.39 -1.51
C VAL A 70 -1.15 -29.51 -0.06
N ASP A 71 -0.58 -28.69 0.78
CA ASP A 71 -0.92 -28.52 2.18
C ASP A 71 -1.47 -27.10 2.42
N LYS A 72 -2.61 -26.99 3.11
CA LYS A 72 -3.33 -25.74 3.33
C LYS A 72 -3.27 -25.31 4.78
N SER A 73 -3.09 -24.01 5.02
CA SER A 73 -3.23 -23.41 6.32
C SER A 73 -4.67 -23.54 6.85
N GLU A 74 -4.81 -23.79 8.15
CA GLU A 74 -6.09 -23.71 8.83
C GLU A 74 -6.41 -22.27 9.28
N GLU A 75 -5.43 -21.38 9.28
CA GLU A 75 -5.56 -20.02 9.83
C GLU A 75 -5.87 -18.97 8.77
N ASP A 76 -5.43 -19.18 7.52
CA ASP A 76 -5.59 -18.20 6.41
C ASP A 76 -5.71 -18.91 5.05
N SER A 77 -5.69 -18.14 3.95
CA SER A 77 -5.78 -18.71 2.60
C SER A 77 -4.44 -19.21 2.04
N LYS A 78 -3.38 -19.26 2.88
CA LYS A 78 -2.07 -19.73 2.47
C LYS A 78 -2.06 -21.23 2.24
N LEU A 79 -1.35 -21.64 1.21
CA LEU A 79 -1.06 -23.04 0.92
C LEU A 79 0.42 -23.21 0.60
N ALA A 80 0.92 -24.41 0.81
CA ALA A 80 2.19 -24.89 0.30
C ALA A 80 1.96 -25.95 -0.76
N CYS A 81 2.80 -25.98 -1.81
CA CYS A 81 2.70 -26.98 -2.87
C CYS A 81 4.08 -27.48 -3.30
N THR A 82 4.10 -28.72 -3.83
CA THR A 82 5.33 -29.30 -4.38
C THR A 82 5.55 -28.94 -5.85
N GLU A 83 4.53 -28.48 -6.56
CA GLU A 83 4.62 -27.98 -7.92
C GLU A 83 3.98 -26.60 -8.03
N LEU A 84 4.70 -25.61 -8.59
CA LEU A 84 4.23 -24.25 -8.78
C LEU A 84 4.62 -23.72 -10.16
N THR A 85 3.63 -23.32 -10.94
CA THR A 85 3.82 -22.65 -12.24
C THR A 85 3.47 -21.17 -12.12
N VAL A 86 4.37 -20.27 -12.50
CA VAL A 86 4.11 -18.81 -12.53
C VAL A 86 3.40 -18.48 -13.84
N LYS A 87 2.13 -18.08 -13.79
CA LYS A 87 1.29 -17.83 -14.98
C LYS A 87 1.48 -16.43 -15.55
N GLY A 88 1.39 -15.40 -14.71
CA GLY A 88 1.47 -14.03 -15.17
C GLY A 88 1.60 -13.04 -14.04
N GLU A 89 2.14 -11.87 -14.35
CA GLU A 89 2.25 -10.77 -13.41
C GLU A 89 0.95 -9.96 -13.37
N LEU A 90 0.56 -9.55 -12.19
CA LEU A 90 -0.58 -8.68 -11.93
C LEU A 90 -0.09 -7.35 -11.36
N ASN A 91 -0.61 -6.25 -11.86
CA ASN A 91 -0.50 -4.99 -11.13
C ASN A 91 -1.48 -5.01 -9.93
N PHE A 92 -1.41 -4.01 -9.07
CA PHE A 92 -2.26 -3.96 -7.89
C PHE A 92 -3.76 -3.96 -8.23
N ALA A 93 -4.17 -3.25 -9.29
CA ALA A 93 -5.55 -3.28 -9.77
C ALA A 93 -5.99 -4.68 -10.22
N GLY A 94 -5.10 -5.41 -10.90
CA GLY A 94 -5.30 -6.82 -11.27
C GLY A 94 -5.47 -7.73 -10.06
N LEU A 95 -4.68 -7.52 -9.01
CA LEU A 95 -4.78 -8.27 -7.75
C LEU A 95 -6.13 -8.03 -7.06
N VAL A 96 -6.59 -6.78 -7.00
CA VAL A 96 -7.91 -6.42 -6.44
C VAL A 96 -9.03 -7.04 -7.26
N LYS A 97 -8.96 -6.95 -8.59
CA LYS A 97 -9.94 -7.59 -9.48
C LYS A 97 -9.97 -9.11 -9.31
N ALA A 98 -8.80 -9.72 -9.17
CA ALA A 98 -8.70 -11.16 -8.90
C ALA A 98 -9.34 -11.54 -7.57
N THR A 99 -9.20 -10.70 -6.51
CA THR A 99 -9.88 -10.90 -5.23
C THR A 99 -11.41 -10.89 -5.38
N ALA A 100 -11.95 -9.87 -6.04
CA ALA A 100 -13.39 -9.79 -6.29
C ALA A 100 -13.90 -11.03 -7.06
N ASN A 101 -13.16 -11.47 -8.08
CA ASN A 101 -13.49 -12.65 -8.86
C ASN A 101 -13.38 -13.95 -8.05
N ALA A 102 -12.33 -14.10 -7.23
CA ALA A 102 -12.15 -15.29 -6.38
C ALA A 102 -13.29 -15.42 -5.36
N VAL A 103 -13.66 -14.30 -4.72
CA VAL A 103 -14.81 -14.26 -3.81
C VAL A 103 -16.11 -14.61 -4.55
N PHE A 104 -16.34 -13.97 -5.70
CA PHE A 104 -17.53 -14.24 -6.50
C PHE A 104 -17.64 -15.73 -6.90
N ASN A 105 -16.56 -16.33 -7.37
CA ASN A 105 -16.56 -17.74 -7.75
C ASN A 105 -16.87 -18.69 -6.58
N ARG A 106 -16.40 -18.37 -5.37
CA ARG A 106 -16.71 -19.14 -4.15
C ARG A 106 -18.18 -19.05 -3.72
N VAL A 107 -18.81 -17.89 -3.97
CA VAL A 107 -20.16 -17.59 -3.50
C VAL A 107 -21.22 -17.81 -4.58
N LYS A 108 -20.83 -18.03 -5.82
CA LYS A 108 -21.75 -18.28 -6.94
C LYS A 108 -22.72 -19.42 -6.61
N GLY A 109 -24.01 -19.12 -6.61
CA GLY A 109 -25.05 -20.09 -6.26
C GLY A 109 -25.24 -20.31 -4.76
N LYS A 110 -24.58 -19.53 -3.89
CA LYS A 110 -24.83 -19.50 -2.46
C LYS A 110 -25.93 -18.49 -2.10
N GLU A 111 -26.53 -18.66 -0.93
CA GLU A 111 -27.50 -17.72 -0.43
C GLU A 111 -26.90 -16.32 -0.24
N PRO A 112 -27.68 -15.24 -0.45
CA PRO A 112 -27.17 -13.87 -0.34
C PRO A 112 -26.75 -13.46 1.08
N PHE A 113 -27.26 -14.17 2.08
CA PHE A 113 -26.89 -13.97 3.49
C PHE A 113 -26.51 -15.30 4.13
N SER A 114 -25.43 -15.31 4.92
CA SER A 114 -24.94 -16.48 5.61
C SER A 114 -24.38 -16.12 6.97
N SER A 115 -24.56 -17.03 7.94
CA SER A 115 -24.00 -16.89 9.27
C SER A 115 -23.49 -18.24 9.79
N GLY A 116 -22.43 -18.24 10.60
CA GLY A 116 -21.83 -19.45 11.17
C GLY A 116 -20.31 -19.35 11.21
N TYR A 117 -19.64 -20.36 11.75
CA TYR A 117 -18.19 -20.31 11.94
C TYR A 117 -17.42 -20.15 10.61
N TYR A 118 -17.78 -20.91 9.58
CA TYR A 118 -17.32 -20.78 8.20
C TYR A 118 -18.49 -20.38 7.30
N SER A 119 -18.79 -19.11 7.20
CA SER A 119 -19.96 -18.65 6.46
C SER A 119 -19.59 -18.05 5.10
N THR A 120 -20.36 -18.37 4.05
CA THR A 120 -20.13 -17.86 2.70
C THR A 120 -21.46 -17.38 2.09
N ALA A 121 -21.51 -16.16 1.59
CA ALA A 121 -22.66 -15.57 0.95
C ALA A 121 -22.32 -15.03 -0.43
N GLY A 122 -23.26 -15.14 -1.38
CA GLY A 122 -23.08 -14.64 -2.75
C GLY A 122 -24.35 -14.10 -3.37
N SER A 123 -24.18 -13.07 -4.18
CA SER A 123 -25.25 -12.46 -4.95
C SER A 123 -24.78 -12.02 -6.33
N SER A 124 -25.64 -12.12 -7.34
CA SER A 124 -25.30 -11.71 -8.71
C SER A 124 -26.49 -10.98 -9.36
N GLY A 125 -26.19 -10.06 -10.24
CA GLY A 125 -27.17 -9.22 -10.92
C GLY A 125 -27.07 -7.75 -10.49
N ASP A 126 -27.68 -6.87 -11.24
CA ASP A 126 -27.72 -5.45 -10.89
C ASP A 126 -28.47 -5.22 -9.57
N TYR A 127 -27.95 -4.31 -8.75
CA TYR A 127 -28.47 -4.01 -7.39
C TYR A 127 -28.40 -5.18 -6.41
N SER A 128 -27.44 -6.10 -6.58
CA SER A 128 -27.31 -7.29 -5.74
C SER A 128 -26.59 -7.02 -4.42
N THR A 129 -27.00 -7.71 -3.36
CA THR A 129 -26.39 -7.59 -2.03
C THR A 129 -26.02 -8.97 -1.48
N ALA A 130 -24.81 -9.11 -0.94
CA ALA A 130 -24.38 -10.29 -0.23
C ALA A 130 -23.82 -9.94 1.15
N GLY A 131 -24.21 -10.70 2.18
CA GLY A 131 -23.73 -10.48 3.55
C GLY A 131 -23.34 -11.78 4.24
N SER A 132 -22.19 -11.77 4.91
CA SER A 132 -21.68 -12.92 5.67
C SER A 132 -21.22 -12.52 7.06
N SER A 133 -21.52 -13.36 8.07
CA SER A 133 -21.02 -13.13 9.43
C SER A 133 -20.57 -14.44 10.07
N GLY A 134 -19.44 -14.39 10.79
CA GLY A 134 -18.88 -15.56 11.44
C GLY A 134 -17.37 -15.47 11.55
N THR A 135 -16.72 -16.38 12.24
CA THR A 135 -15.27 -16.28 12.49
C THR A 135 -14.46 -16.27 11.20
N TYR A 136 -14.76 -17.13 10.24
CA TYR A 136 -14.20 -17.14 8.88
C TYR A 136 -15.33 -16.86 7.90
N SER A 137 -15.55 -15.60 7.56
CA SER A 137 -16.70 -15.21 6.74
C SER A 137 -16.28 -14.62 5.39
N THR A 138 -17.02 -15.00 4.34
CA THR A 138 -16.77 -14.50 2.98
C THR A 138 -18.07 -14.01 2.35
N ALA A 139 -18.07 -12.80 1.79
CA ALA A 139 -19.19 -12.26 1.03
C ALA A 139 -18.75 -11.79 -0.35
N GLY A 140 -19.51 -12.11 -1.38
CA GLY A 140 -19.24 -11.69 -2.75
C GLY A 140 -20.47 -11.20 -3.48
N SER A 141 -20.34 -10.11 -4.20
CA SER A 141 -21.40 -9.56 -5.01
C SER A 141 -20.91 -9.14 -6.39
N SER A 142 -21.70 -9.34 -7.43
CA SER A 142 -21.35 -8.90 -8.78
C SER A 142 -22.54 -8.30 -9.52
N GLY A 143 -22.25 -7.32 -10.35
CA GLY A 143 -23.25 -6.56 -11.11
C GLY A 143 -23.15 -5.08 -10.79
N ASN A 144 -23.78 -4.24 -11.59
CA ASN A 144 -23.80 -2.81 -11.32
C ASN A 144 -24.55 -2.51 -10.03
N TYR A 145 -24.08 -1.52 -9.25
CA TYR A 145 -24.64 -1.16 -7.96
C TYR A 145 -24.68 -2.31 -6.95
N SER A 146 -23.64 -3.15 -6.93
CA SER A 146 -23.61 -4.31 -6.06
C SER A 146 -22.88 -4.05 -4.74
N THR A 147 -23.33 -4.71 -3.66
CA THR A 147 -22.76 -4.55 -2.32
C THR A 147 -22.37 -5.91 -1.73
N ALA A 148 -21.16 -6.02 -1.19
CA ALA A 148 -20.72 -7.17 -0.42
C ALA A 148 -20.26 -6.73 0.97
N GLY A 149 -20.77 -7.40 2.03
CA GLY A 149 -20.42 -7.12 3.41
C GLY A 149 -19.99 -8.39 4.15
N SER A 150 -18.85 -8.36 4.84
CA SER A 150 -18.39 -9.48 5.66
C SER A 150 -17.97 -9.01 7.04
N SER A 151 -18.33 -9.80 8.09
CA SER A 151 -17.90 -9.50 9.44
C SER A 151 -17.46 -10.77 10.18
N GLY A 152 -16.37 -10.69 10.93
CA GLY A 152 -15.83 -11.83 11.65
C GLY A 152 -14.35 -11.69 11.91
N TYR A 153 -13.74 -12.63 12.61
CA TYR A 153 -12.32 -12.53 12.96
C TYR A 153 -11.41 -12.53 11.73
N TYR A 154 -11.63 -13.44 10.79
CA TYR A 154 -11.05 -13.50 9.45
C TYR A 154 -12.18 -13.29 8.43
N SER A 155 -12.33 -12.06 7.94
CA SER A 155 -13.44 -11.73 7.05
C SER A 155 -12.99 -11.19 5.69
N THR A 156 -13.66 -11.63 4.62
CA THR A 156 -13.37 -11.17 3.27
C THR A 156 -14.63 -10.72 2.56
N ALA A 157 -14.60 -9.53 1.98
CA ALA A 157 -15.66 -9.02 1.13
C ALA A 157 -15.14 -8.66 -0.26
N GLY A 158 -15.86 -9.04 -1.31
CA GLY A 158 -15.50 -8.71 -2.69
C GLY A 158 -16.70 -8.24 -3.48
N SER A 159 -16.56 -7.12 -4.20
CA SER A 159 -17.61 -6.61 -5.07
C SER A 159 -17.06 -6.25 -6.45
N SER A 160 -17.82 -6.54 -7.51
CA SER A 160 -17.41 -6.19 -8.87
C SER A 160 -18.55 -5.61 -9.69
N GLY A 161 -18.25 -4.62 -10.50
CA GLY A 161 -19.20 -3.90 -11.32
C GLY A 161 -19.15 -2.39 -11.07
N ASN A 162 -19.73 -1.60 -11.93
CA ASN A 162 -19.76 -0.16 -11.73
C ASN A 162 -20.61 0.21 -10.50
N TYR A 163 -20.17 1.19 -9.74
CA TYR A 163 -20.81 1.63 -8.48
C TYR A 163 -20.90 0.50 -7.44
N SER A 164 -19.85 -0.31 -7.32
CA SER A 164 -19.85 -1.43 -6.39
C SER A 164 -19.16 -1.11 -5.07
N THR A 165 -19.67 -1.72 -3.99
CA THR A 165 -19.14 -1.51 -2.64
C THR A 165 -18.77 -2.84 -1.98
N ALA A 166 -17.58 -2.90 -1.40
CA ALA A 166 -17.15 -4.02 -0.57
C ALA A 166 -16.76 -3.52 0.82
N GLY A 167 -17.33 -4.12 1.88
CA GLY A 167 -17.02 -3.78 3.26
C GLY A 167 -16.65 -5.00 4.08
N SER A 168 -15.54 -4.94 4.81
CA SER A 168 -15.12 -6.02 5.70
C SER A 168 -14.77 -5.50 7.08
N SER A 169 -15.16 -6.22 8.13
CA SER A 169 -14.81 -5.87 9.50
C SER A 169 -14.39 -7.09 10.30
N GLY A 170 -13.32 -6.96 11.08
CA GLY A 170 -12.79 -8.06 11.88
C GLY A 170 -11.31 -7.89 12.15
N TYR A 171 -10.72 -8.75 12.94
CA TYR A 171 -9.31 -8.60 13.33
C TYR A 171 -8.37 -8.68 12.13
N TYR A 172 -8.53 -9.68 11.26
CA TYR A 172 -7.89 -9.83 9.95
C TYR A 172 -8.97 -9.70 8.87
N SER A 173 -9.13 -8.52 8.32
CA SER A 173 -10.22 -8.27 7.37
C SER A 173 -9.72 -7.76 6.01
N THR A 174 -10.34 -8.24 4.95
CA THR A 174 -10.00 -7.85 3.58
C THR A 174 -11.23 -7.40 2.82
N ALA A 175 -11.16 -6.26 2.17
CA ALA A 175 -12.20 -5.77 1.27
C ALA A 175 -11.63 -5.44 -0.11
N GLY A 176 -12.27 -5.92 -1.17
CA GLY A 176 -11.86 -5.65 -2.55
C GLY A 176 -13.04 -5.20 -3.41
N SER A 177 -12.90 -4.11 -4.13
CA SER A 177 -13.91 -3.61 -5.05
C SER A 177 -13.32 -3.29 -6.42
N SER A 178 -14.03 -3.62 -7.51
CA SER A 178 -13.56 -3.32 -8.85
C SER A 178 -14.68 -2.79 -9.75
N GLY A 179 -14.34 -1.83 -10.57
CA GLY A 179 -15.25 -1.14 -11.48
C GLY A 179 -15.23 0.36 -11.27
N ASN A 180 -15.77 1.11 -12.21
CA ASN A 180 -15.82 2.57 -12.08
C ASN A 180 -16.69 2.99 -10.88
N TYR A 181 -16.28 4.02 -10.16
CA TYR A 181 -16.96 4.49 -8.94
C TYR A 181 -17.10 3.40 -7.86
N SER A 182 -16.07 2.59 -7.68
CA SER A 182 -16.10 1.50 -6.70
C SER A 182 -15.49 1.89 -5.36
N THR A 183 -16.02 1.31 -4.27
CA THR A 183 -15.55 1.59 -2.91
C THR A 183 -15.20 0.29 -2.19
N ALA A 184 -14.03 0.26 -1.56
CA ALA A 184 -13.63 -0.82 -0.66
C ALA A 184 -13.30 -0.26 0.72
N GLY A 185 -13.89 -0.83 1.77
CA GLY A 185 -13.64 -0.43 3.15
C GLY A 185 -13.29 -1.62 4.03
N SER A 186 -12.22 -1.53 4.79
CA SER A 186 -11.83 -2.57 5.74
C SER A 186 -11.52 -1.99 7.11
N SER A 187 -11.97 -2.66 8.18
CA SER A 187 -11.65 -2.25 9.53
C SER A 187 -11.24 -3.42 10.40
N GLY A 188 -10.23 -3.23 11.23
CA GLY A 188 -9.69 -4.26 12.10
C GLY A 188 -8.20 -4.10 12.32
N ASN A 189 -7.61 -4.86 13.21
CA ASN A 189 -6.22 -4.63 13.61
C ASN A 189 -5.24 -4.82 12.44
N SER A 190 -5.40 -5.86 11.65
CA SER A 190 -4.62 -6.12 10.44
C SER A 190 -5.58 -6.16 9.25
N SER A 191 -5.92 -5.00 8.71
CA SER A 191 -6.95 -4.88 7.69
C SER A 191 -6.42 -4.38 6.33
N THR A 192 -7.00 -4.89 5.26
CA THR A 192 -6.62 -4.50 3.89
C THR A 192 -7.84 -4.08 3.08
N ALA A 193 -7.77 -2.93 2.45
CA ALA A 193 -8.77 -2.49 1.49
C ALA A 193 -8.14 -2.20 0.13
N GLY A 194 -8.75 -2.70 -0.94
CA GLY A 194 -8.30 -2.45 -2.30
C GLY A 194 -9.43 -2.04 -3.23
N SER A 195 -9.24 -1.01 -4.01
CA SER A 195 -10.21 -0.56 -4.99
C SER A 195 -9.57 -0.28 -6.35
N SER A 196 -10.25 -0.62 -7.45
CA SER A 196 -9.75 -0.36 -8.79
C SER A 196 -10.85 0.13 -9.73
N GLY A 197 -10.48 1.07 -10.57
CA GLY A 197 -11.36 1.70 -11.56
C GLY A 197 -11.33 3.23 -11.46
N THR A 198 -11.83 3.90 -12.47
CA THR A 198 -11.90 5.35 -12.49
C THR A 198 -12.81 5.85 -11.34
N TYR A 199 -12.38 6.84 -10.59
CA TYR A 199 -13.06 7.36 -9.39
C TYR A 199 -13.27 6.31 -8.29
N SER A 200 -12.25 5.49 -8.01
CA SER A 200 -12.34 4.46 -6.98
C SER A 200 -11.78 4.90 -5.63
N THR A 201 -12.35 4.36 -4.55
CA THR A 201 -11.93 4.69 -3.19
C THR A 201 -11.61 3.44 -2.39
N ALA A 202 -10.47 3.43 -1.70
CA ALA A 202 -10.12 2.39 -0.73
C ALA A 202 -9.84 3.01 0.63
N GLY A 203 -10.46 2.47 1.70
CA GLY A 203 -10.26 2.92 3.06
C GLY A 203 -9.94 1.76 4.01
N SER A 204 -8.90 1.88 4.81
CA SER A 204 -8.54 0.88 5.81
C SER A 204 -8.28 1.52 7.17
N SER A 205 -8.73 0.88 8.25
CA SER A 205 -8.49 1.37 9.61
C SER A 205 -8.08 0.26 10.56
N GLY A 206 -7.17 0.59 11.47
CA GLY A 206 -6.59 -0.33 12.45
C GLY A 206 -5.07 -0.28 12.44
N ASN A 207 -4.46 -0.83 13.48
CA ASN A 207 -3.00 -0.95 13.53
C ASN A 207 -2.48 -1.73 12.35
N TYR A 208 -1.55 -1.76 11.71
CA TYR A 208 -1.09 -2.56 10.55
C TYR A 208 -2.10 -2.61 9.39
N SER A 209 -2.74 -1.49 9.08
CA SER A 209 -3.73 -1.45 8.01
C SER A 209 -3.16 -0.96 6.66
N THR A 210 -3.71 -1.50 5.58
CA THR A 210 -3.28 -1.15 4.23
C THR A 210 -4.47 -0.74 3.36
N ALA A 211 -4.38 0.40 2.70
CA ALA A 211 -5.34 0.82 1.69
C ALA A 211 -4.65 1.06 0.35
N GLY A 212 -5.20 0.52 -0.71
CA GLY A 212 -4.69 0.72 -2.06
C GLY A 212 -5.77 1.05 -3.06
N SER A 213 -5.57 2.07 -3.87
CA SER A 213 -6.50 2.47 -4.91
C SER A 213 -5.78 2.70 -6.24
N SER A 214 -6.42 2.30 -7.35
CA SER A 214 -5.85 2.52 -8.67
C SER A 214 -6.90 2.91 -9.69
N GLY A 215 -6.53 3.77 -10.60
CA GLY A 215 -7.37 4.34 -11.64
C GLY A 215 -7.34 5.87 -11.62
N ASP A 216 -7.75 6.51 -12.69
CA ASP A 216 -7.79 7.96 -12.74
C ASP A 216 -8.73 8.50 -11.65
N SER A 217 -8.30 9.55 -10.97
CA SER A 217 -9.05 10.17 -9.88
C SER A 217 -9.34 9.22 -8.70
N SER A 218 -8.38 8.39 -8.30
CA SER A 218 -8.55 7.42 -7.22
C SER A 218 -8.04 7.92 -5.86
N THR A 219 -8.65 7.42 -4.79
CA THR A 219 -8.31 7.79 -3.42
C THR A 219 -8.01 6.58 -2.55
N ALA A 220 -6.92 6.60 -1.80
CA ALA A 220 -6.61 5.62 -0.78
C ALA A 220 -6.39 6.28 0.58
N GLY A 221 -7.04 5.77 1.61
CA GLY A 221 -6.90 6.28 2.98
C GLY A 221 -6.62 5.16 3.98
N SER A 222 -5.61 5.32 4.82
CA SER A 222 -5.30 4.37 5.89
C SER A 222 -5.07 5.07 7.22
N SER A 223 -5.56 4.47 8.32
CA SER A 223 -5.38 5.03 9.65
C SER A 223 -5.00 3.98 10.67
N GLY A 224 -4.17 4.37 11.63
CA GLY A 224 -3.63 3.52 12.69
C GLY A 224 -2.10 3.42 12.62
N ASP A 225 -1.48 2.95 13.68
CA ASP A 225 -0.04 2.78 13.73
C ASP A 225 0.43 1.75 12.69
N TYR A 226 1.58 2.00 12.07
CA TYR A 226 2.15 1.18 11.00
C TYR A 226 1.22 1.02 9.79
N SER A 227 0.42 2.03 9.48
CA SER A 227 -0.52 1.98 8.37
C SER A 227 0.07 2.46 7.04
N THR A 228 -0.42 1.91 5.93
CA THR A 228 0.05 2.26 4.59
C THR A 228 -1.12 2.62 3.68
N ALA A 229 -1.01 3.74 2.98
CA ALA A 229 -1.92 4.12 1.91
C ALA A 229 -1.18 4.29 0.59
N GLY A 230 -1.68 3.70 -0.48
CA GLY A 230 -1.10 3.81 -1.82
C GLY A 230 -2.15 4.14 -2.87
N SER A 231 -1.92 5.14 -3.69
CA SER A 231 -2.81 5.50 -4.79
C SER A 231 -2.05 5.68 -6.10
N SER A 232 -2.64 5.24 -7.21
CA SER A 232 -2.05 5.42 -8.53
C SER A 232 -3.08 5.83 -9.56
N GLY A 233 -2.70 6.72 -10.46
CA GLY A 233 -3.57 7.27 -11.50
C GLY A 233 -3.34 8.75 -11.70
N TYR A 234 -3.97 9.34 -12.69
CA TYR A 234 -3.66 10.71 -13.14
C TYR A 234 -3.89 11.78 -12.05
N TYR A 235 -5.03 11.78 -11.38
CA TYR A 235 -5.38 12.64 -10.22
C TYR A 235 -5.58 11.80 -8.97
N SER A 236 -4.52 11.18 -8.46
CA SER A 236 -4.66 10.23 -7.35
C SER A 236 -4.27 10.83 -6.00
N THR A 237 -4.94 10.40 -4.94
CA THR A 237 -4.68 10.86 -3.58
C THR A 237 -4.41 9.67 -2.65
N ALA A 238 -3.34 9.74 -1.88
CA ALA A 238 -3.07 8.79 -0.81
C ALA A 238 -2.92 9.51 0.53
N GLY A 239 -3.63 9.06 1.56
CA GLY A 239 -3.55 9.62 2.90
C GLY A 239 -3.30 8.55 3.95
N SER A 240 -2.33 8.75 4.85
CA SER A 240 -2.06 7.84 5.95
C SER A 240 -1.88 8.60 7.26
N SER A 241 -2.41 8.05 8.37
CA SER A 241 -2.25 8.65 9.69
C SER A 241 -1.89 7.61 10.75
N GLY A 242 -1.06 8.02 11.72
CA GLY A 242 -0.59 7.16 12.81
C GLY A 242 0.93 7.12 12.90
N THR A 243 1.46 6.61 13.99
CA THR A 243 2.90 6.46 14.19
C THR A 243 3.47 5.44 13.19
N TYR A 244 4.59 5.75 12.57
CA TYR A 244 5.22 4.95 11.50
C TYR A 244 4.33 4.72 10.26
N SER A 245 3.48 5.67 9.94
CA SER A 245 2.58 5.54 8.78
C SER A 245 3.22 5.99 7.46
N THR A 246 2.77 5.40 6.35
CA THR A 246 3.31 5.70 5.02
C THR A 246 2.19 6.02 4.03
N ALA A 247 2.32 7.12 3.29
CA ALA A 247 1.46 7.44 2.17
C ALA A 247 2.28 7.56 0.88
N GLY A 248 1.84 6.90 -0.18
CA GLY A 248 2.48 6.96 -1.49
C GLY A 248 1.47 7.23 -2.60
N SER A 249 1.76 8.20 -3.45
CA SER A 249 0.92 8.50 -4.59
C SER A 249 1.75 8.60 -5.88
N SER A 250 1.22 8.05 -6.97
CA SER A 250 1.88 8.13 -8.26
C SER A 250 0.90 8.55 -9.36
N GLY A 251 1.37 9.38 -10.26
CA GLY A 251 0.57 9.93 -11.36
C GLY A 251 0.74 11.44 -11.49
N TYR A 252 0.18 12.01 -12.55
CA TYR A 252 0.56 13.34 -12.99
C TYR A 252 0.24 14.46 -11.97
N TYR A 253 -0.96 14.58 -11.47
CA TYR A 253 -1.37 15.54 -10.43
C TYR A 253 -1.69 14.82 -9.12
N SER A 254 -0.73 14.06 -8.60
CA SER A 254 -0.99 13.21 -7.45
C SER A 254 -0.61 13.84 -6.12
N THR A 255 -1.32 13.47 -5.07
CA THR A 255 -1.07 13.95 -3.71
C THR A 255 -0.84 12.81 -2.74
N ALA A 256 0.22 12.87 -1.96
CA ALA A 256 0.47 11.96 -0.85
C ALA A 256 0.54 12.75 0.46
N GLY A 257 -0.25 12.36 1.45
CA GLY A 257 -0.26 12.99 2.77
C GLY A 257 -0.05 11.97 3.89
N SER A 258 0.90 12.21 4.78
CA SER A 258 1.11 11.35 5.94
C SER A 258 1.22 12.17 7.22
N SER A 259 0.57 11.71 8.31
CA SER A 259 0.65 12.40 9.59
C SER A 259 0.98 11.43 10.72
N GLY A 260 1.77 11.90 11.69
CA GLY A 260 2.19 11.14 12.86
C GLY A 260 3.71 11.07 13.00
N THR A 261 4.16 10.65 14.16
CA THR A 261 5.60 10.52 14.43
C THR A 261 6.24 9.44 13.56
N TYR A 262 7.39 9.70 12.99
CA TYR A 262 8.09 8.81 12.04
C TYR A 262 7.30 8.49 10.76
N SER A 263 6.43 9.38 10.33
CA SER A 263 5.62 9.16 9.14
C SER A 263 6.34 9.54 7.83
N THR A 264 5.94 8.91 6.73
CA THR A 264 6.54 9.16 5.41
C THR A 264 5.47 9.43 4.36
N ALA A 265 5.64 10.50 3.60
CA ALA A 265 4.85 10.78 2.42
C ALA A 265 5.75 10.80 1.17
N GLY A 266 5.35 10.11 0.11
CA GLY A 266 6.06 10.10 -1.16
C GLY A 266 5.14 10.32 -2.34
N SER A 267 5.47 11.26 -3.22
CA SER A 267 4.72 11.49 -4.44
C SER A 267 5.63 11.41 -5.66
N SER A 268 5.19 10.71 -6.69
CA SER A 268 5.91 10.63 -7.96
C SER A 268 5.01 11.04 -9.12
N GLY A 269 5.56 11.74 -10.06
CA GLY A 269 4.85 12.30 -11.20
C GLY A 269 4.90 13.82 -11.20
N ASN A 270 4.71 14.42 -12.37
CA ASN A 270 4.82 15.86 -12.51
C ASN A 270 3.66 16.59 -11.83
N SER A 271 3.92 17.79 -11.33
CA SER A 271 2.96 18.65 -10.64
C SER A 271 2.32 17.96 -9.41
N SER A 272 3.09 17.12 -8.71
CA SER A 272 2.60 16.34 -7.58
C SER A 272 3.05 16.92 -6.22
N THR A 273 2.32 16.56 -5.16
CA THR A 273 2.61 17.03 -3.82
C THR A 273 2.80 15.89 -2.83
N ALA A 274 3.87 15.93 -2.04
CA ALA A 274 4.07 15.07 -0.88
C ALA A 274 4.09 15.91 0.39
N GLY A 275 3.16 15.65 1.31
CA GLY A 275 3.07 16.34 2.60
C GLY A 275 3.24 15.37 3.77
N SER A 276 4.16 15.65 4.69
CA SER A 276 4.31 14.85 5.89
C SER A 276 4.34 15.74 7.12
N SER A 277 3.56 15.38 8.15
CA SER A 277 3.53 16.14 9.40
C SER A 277 3.82 15.25 10.61
N GLY A 278 4.54 15.80 11.58
CA GLY A 278 4.91 15.11 12.82
C GLY A 278 6.41 15.04 13.02
N THR A 279 6.82 14.70 14.23
CA THR A 279 8.22 14.61 14.60
C THR A 279 8.91 13.46 13.86
N TYR A 280 10.13 13.69 13.38
CA TYR A 280 10.92 12.75 12.57
C TYR A 280 10.26 12.31 11.24
N SER A 281 9.34 13.09 10.73
CA SER A 281 8.63 12.75 9.49
C SER A 281 9.44 13.07 8.22
N THR A 282 9.10 12.41 7.12
CA THR A 282 9.79 12.59 5.84
C THR A 282 8.79 12.82 4.71
N ALA A 283 9.02 13.87 3.91
CA ALA A 283 8.33 14.09 2.64
C ALA A 283 9.32 13.97 1.48
N GLY A 284 8.91 13.34 0.38
CA GLY A 284 9.71 13.21 -0.83
C GLY A 284 8.88 13.36 -2.09
N SER A 285 9.31 14.19 -3.01
CA SER A 285 8.70 14.30 -4.34
C SER A 285 9.70 14.02 -5.45
N SER A 286 9.25 13.31 -6.49
CA SER A 286 9.99 13.10 -7.72
C SER A 286 9.07 13.37 -8.92
N GLY A 287 9.63 13.88 -9.97
CA GLY A 287 8.90 14.45 -11.09
C GLY A 287 9.04 15.98 -11.08
N ASP A 288 8.83 16.61 -12.22
CA ASP A 288 9.03 18.05 -12.37
C ASP A 288 7.87 18.84 -11.74
N TYR A 289 8.14 20.09 -11.34
CA TYR A 289 7.16 21.03 -10.78
C TYR A 289 6.42 20.50 -9.55
N SER A 290 7.11 19.73 -8.72
CA SER A 290 6.51 19.04 -7.57
C SER A 290 6.99 19.63 -6.24
N THR A 291 6.20 19.39 -5.18
CA THR A 291 6.52 19.90 -3.84
C THR A 291 6.63 18.74 -2.84
N ALA A 292 7.69 18.78 -2.03
CA ALA A 292 7.84 17.96 -0.84
C ALA A 292 7.81 18.85 0.39
N ALA A 293 6.79 18.74 1.23
CA ALA A 293 6.63 19.54 2.44
C ALA A 293 6.64 18.66 3.70
N ALA A 294 7.63 18.84 4.56
CA ALA A 294 7.71 18.15 5.85
C ALA A 294 7.62 19.18 6.98
N THR A 295 6.71 18.95 7.93
CA THR A 295 6.48 19.85 9.07
C THR A 295 6.60 19.10 10.39
N GLY A 296 7.18 19.76 11.41
CA GLY A 296 7.46 19.19 12.72
C GLY A 296 8.96 19.08 13.01
N ALA A 297 9.32 18.82 14.26
CA ALA A 297 10.72 18.74 14.65
C ALA A 297 11.44 17.55 13.99
N TYR A 298 12.72 17.73 13.66
CA TYR A 298 13.60 16.72 13.06
C TYR A 298 13.09 16.14 11.73
N CYS A 299 12.25 16.87 11.03
CA CYS A 299 11.68 16.39 9.78
C CYS A 299 12.63 16.54 8.57
N ARG A 300 12.30 15.88 7.48
CA ARG A 300 13.13 15.80 6.27
C ARG A 300 12.30 16.03 5.02
N ALA A 301 12.73 16.96 4.17
CA ALA A 301 12.13 17.15 2.84
C ALA A 301 13.14 16.83 1.73
N LYS A 302 12.68 16.13 0.68
CA LYS A 302 13.50 15.71 -0.46
C LYS A 302 12.82 16.05 -1.76
N ALA A 303 13.53 16.72 -2.66
CA ALA A 303 13.07 17.04 -4.00
C ALA A 303 14.03 16.48 -5.06
N TYR A 304 13.51 15.70 -6.02
CA TYR A 304 14.32 14.96 -7.00
C TYR A 304 14.01 15.29 -8.46
N GLY A 305 13.08 16.17 -8.77
CA GLY A 305 12.76 16.58 -10.13
C GLY A 305 13.15 18.03 -10.41
N LYS A 306 13.03 18.43 -11.66
CA LYS A 306 13.32 19.80 -12.09
C LYS A 306 12.29 20.78 -11.51
N ASP A 307 12.77 21.96 -11.09
CA ASP A 307 11.95 23.07 -10.57
C ASP A 307 11.05 22.67 -9.38
N ASN A 308 11.53 21.73 -8.54
CA ASN A 308 10.84 21.27 -7.36
C ASN A 308 11.16 22.12 -6.13
N VAL A 309 10.26 22.06 -5.15
CA VAL A 309 10.46 22.73 -3.85
C VAL A 309 10.48 21.68 -2.73
N ALA A 310 11.54 21.68 -1.92
CA ALA A 310 11.62 20.93 -0.68
C ALA A 310 11.46 21.88 0.51
N VAL A 311 10.37 21.75 1.25
CA VAL A 311 10.06 22.56 2.44
C VAL A 311 10.25 21.72 3.70
N ALA A 312 11.17 22.08 4.57
CA ALA A 312 11.31 21.48 5.89
C ALA A 312 11.10 22.55 6.95
N ASN A 313 9.92 22.52 7.58
CA ASN A 313 9.50 23.49 8.59
C ASN A 313 9.42 22.84 9.97
N GLY A 314 10.33 23.24 10.87
CA GLY A 314 10.38 22.76 12.24
C GLY A 314 11.80 22.75 12.80
N ALA A 315 11.91 22.69 14.12
CA ALA A 315 13.21 22.66 14.79
C ALA A 315 14.06 21.44 14.33
N HIS A 316 15.34 21.66 14.09
CA HIS A 316 16.31 20.64 13.66
C HIS A 316 15.95 19.93 12.34
N SER A 317 15.12 20.55 11.52
CA SER A 317 14.67 19.98 10.25
C SER A 317 15.68 20.22 9.13
N LYS A 318 15.62 19.41 8.09
CA LYS A 318 16.55 19.48 6.98
C LYS A 318 15.90 19.19 5.62
N ALA A 319 16.45 19.84 4.58
CA ALA A 319 16.02 19.62 3.22
C ALA A 319 17.21 19.30 2.31
N ARG A 320 16.95 18.60 1.21
CA ARG A 320 17.88 18.42 0.10
C ARG A 320 17.15 18.34 -1.23
N GLY A 321 17.86 18.67 -2.29
CA GLY A 321 17.32 18.61 -3.65
C GLY A 321 18.41 18.33 -4.68
N VAL A 322 18.00 18.11 -5.92
CA VAL A 322 18.89 18.07 -7.08
C VAL A 322 19.08 19.47 -7.67
N LEU A 323 20.01 19.62 -8.59
CA LEU A 323 20.30 20.89 -9.27
C LEU A 323 19.03 21.51 -9.83
N GLY A 324 18.81 22.79 -9.56
CA GLY A 324 17.64 23.56 -10.01
C GLY A 324 16.45 23.55 -9.04
N CYS A 325 16.43 22.66 -8.02
CA CYS A 325 15.42 22.67 -6.96
C CYS A 325 15.56 23.87 -6.04
N TYR A 326 14.51 24.15 -5.27
CA TYR A 326 14.52 25.14 -4.19
C TYR A 326 14.35 24.45 -2.85
N LEU A 327 15.18 24.86 -1.87
CA LEU A 327 15.08 24.43 -0.49
C LEU A 327 14.49 25.56 0.35
N VAL A 328 13.46 25.25 1.15
CA VAL A 328 12.88 26.17 2.14
C VAL A 328 13.11 25.56 3.51
N LEU A 329 13.79 26.30 4.37
CA LEU A 329 14.16 25.88 5.72
C LEU A 329 13.79 26.95 6.76
N THR A 330 13.49 26.47 7.96
CA THR A 330 13.19 27.31 9.11
C THR A 330 14.14 27.00 10.28
N GLU A 331 14.37 27.98 11.11
CA GLU A 331 15.15 27.89 12.35
C GLU A 331 14.28 28.34 13.52
N TYR A 332 14.37 27.63 14.62
CA TYR A 332 13.65 27.91 15.86
C TYR A 332 14.59 28.00 17.05
N ASP A 333 14.23 28.84 18.02
CA ASP A 333 14.88 28.85 19.32
C ASP A 333 14.45 27.68 20.22
N ASN A 334 15.00 27.61 21.44
CA ASN A 334 14.68 26.56 22.39
C ASN A 334 13.26 26.67 22.97
N ASP A 335 12.63 27.83 22.84
CA ASP A 335 11.29 28.11 23.32
C ASP A 335 10.23 27.82 22.24
N GLY A 336 10.66 27.43 21.04
CA GLY A 336 9.80 27.12 19.93
C GLY A 336 9.35 28.30 19.08
N ASN A 337 10.00 29.46 19.22
CA ASN A 337 9.74 30.61 18.37
C ASN A 337 10.57 30.54 17.08
N MET A 338 9.95 30.87 15.96
CA MET A 338 10.64 30.91 14.66
C MET A 338 11.59 32.12 14.62
N LEU A 339 12.86 31.85 14.44
CA LEU A 339 13.90 32.89 14.30
C LEU A 339 14.07 33.31 12.84
N TRP A 340 14.10 32.31 11.93
CA TRP A 340 14.38 32.51 10.51
C TRP A 340 13.57 31.59 9.64
N ALA A 341 13.21 32.08 8.44
CA ALA A 341 12.72 31.28 7.32
C ALA A 341 13.43 31.75 6.06
N LYS A 342 14.10 30.85 5.36
CA LYS A 342 14.86 31.18 4.14
C LYS A 342 14.63 30.16 3.03
N MET A 343 14.76 30.64 1.80
CA MET A 343 14.73 29.84 0.58
C MET A 343 16.04 30.04 -0.19
N ALA A 344 16.58 28.96 -0.72
CA ALA A 344 17.72 28.98 -1.63
C ALA A 344 17.56 27.99 -2.76
N LYS A 345 18.13 28.32 -3.92
CA LYS A 345 18.19 27.42 -5.08
C LYS A 345 19.41 26.51 -4.96
N VAL A 346 19.24 25.24 -5.31
CA VAL A 346 20.35 24.30 -5.50
C VAL A 346 21.05 24.65 -6.82
N ASP A 347 22.26 25.22 -6.71
CA ASP A 347 23.03 25.80 -7.82
C ASP A 347 24.45 25.22 -7.96
N ASP A 348 24.81 24.27 -7.10
CA ASP A 348 26.14 23.67 -6.92
C ASP A 348 27.27 24.65 -6.53
N ALA A 349 26.97 25.95 -6.51
CA ALA A 349 27.93 26.96 -6.07
C ALA A 349 27.79 27.27 -4.57
N HIS A 350 26.56 27.51 -4.11
CA HIS A 350 26.24 27.84 -2.71
C HIS A 350 25.51 26.72 -2.02
N ILE A 351 24.57 26.09 -2.71
CA ILE A 351 23.81 24.91 -2.25
C ILE A 351 24.08 23.75 -3.19
N LYS A 352 24.82 22.76 -2.71
CA LYS A 352 25.21 21.56 -3.49
C LYS A 352 24.04 20.59 -3.65
N GLU A 353 23.99 19.93 -4.78
CA GLU A 353 22.97 18.92 -5.03
C GLU A 353 23.16 17.68 -4.12
N ASN A 354 22.04 17.05 -3.76
CA ASN A 354 21.99 15.84 -2.94
C ASN A 354 22.60 15.95 -1.52
N VAL A 355 23.00 17.15 -1.10
CA VAL A 355 23.50 17.43 0.25
C VAL A 355 22.35 17.86 1.15
N TRP A 356 22.33 17.39 2.39
CA TRP A 356 21.37 17.82 3.38
C TRP A 356 21.77 19.17 3.97
N TYR A 357 20.83 20.12 4.00
CA TYR A 357 20.98 21.43 4.62
C TYR A 357 19.99 21.62 5.75
N THR A 358 20.41 22.33 6.78
CA THR A 358 19.59 22.92 7.84
C THR A 358 19.82 24.43 7.85
N LEU A 359 18.94 25.17 8.52
CA LEU A 359 19.16 26.59 8.77
C LEU A 359 19.80 26.76 10.16
N LYS A 360 20.89 27.51 10.24
CA LYS A 360 21.63 27.79 11.48
C LYS A 360 22.13 29.23 11.47
N ASN A 361 21.71 30.02 12.49
CA ASN A 361 21.97 31.46 12.57
C ASN A 361 21.52 32.21 11.30
N GLY A 362 20.39 31.79 10.73
CA GLY A 362 19.86 32.34 9.50
C GLY A 362 20.62 31.96 8.22
N GLU A 363 21.58 31.06 8.25
CA GLU A 363 22.34 30.62 7.08
C GLU A 363 22.18 29.11 6.81
N PHE A 364 22.22 28.73 5.51
CA PHE A 364 22.21 27.34 5.10
C PHE A 364 23.51 26.65 5.51
N SER A 365 23.42 25.62 6.33
CA SER A 365 24.54 24.81 6.81
C SER A 365 24.42 23.38 6.35
N GLU A 366 25.50 22.82 5.81
CA GLU A 366 25.56 21.41 5.44
C GLU A 366 25.44 20.53 6.70
N VAL A 367 24.65 19.48 6.61
CA VAL A 367 24.54 18.45 7.65
C VAL A 367 25.47 17.31 7.29
N GLU A 368 26.56 17.15 8.04
CA GLU A 368 27.48 16.04 7.84
C GLU A 368 26.76 14.69 7.92
N PRO A 369 27.07 13.74 7.03
CA PRO A 369 26.58 12.38 7.16
C PRO A 369 27.07 11.80 8.50
N GLN A 370 26.16 11.32 9.33
CA GLN A 370 26.56 10.58 10.54
C GLN A 370 27.47 9.42 10.10
N LYS A 371 28.76 9.46 10.51
CA LYS A 371 29.65 8.32 10.37
C LYS A 371 28.98 7.13 11.06
N SER A 372 28.64 6.10 10.32
CA SER A 372 28.15 4.86 10.89
C SER A 372 29.24 4.35 11.84
N THR A 373 29.01 4.39 13.13
CA THR A 373 29.79 3.65 14.12
C THR A 373 29.43 2.17 14.00
N ALA A 374 29.81 1.54 12.88
CA ALA A 374 29.91 0.11 12.83
C ALA A 374 31.03 -0.27 13.79
N LYS A 375 30.69 -0.85 14.95
CA LYS A 375 31.68 -1.56 15.77
C LYS A 375 32.26 -2.68 14.89
N PRO A 376 33.57 -2.80 14.75
CA PRO A 376 34.14 -4.00 14.18
C PRO A 376 33.83 -5.18 15.13
N ASN A 377 33.34 -6.26 14.57
CA ASN A 377 33.19 -7.55 15.27
C ASN A 377 34.56 -8.09 15.70
#